data_afa2eaaa41923a5e51df4924ba5712d4
#
_entry.id   afa2eaaa41923a5e51df4924ba5712d4
#
_cell.length_a   1.000
_cell.length_b   1.000
_cell.length_c   1.000
_cell.angle_alpha   90.00
_cell.angle_beta   90.00
_cell.angle_gamma   90.00
#
_symmetry.space_group_name_H-M   'P 1'
#
loop_
_entity.id
_entity.type
_entity.pdbx_description
1 polymer ?
#
loop_
_entity_poly.entity_id
_entity_poly.type
_entity_poly.pdbx_seq_one_letter_code
_entity_poly.pdbx_strand_id
1 'polypeptide(L)'
;MRYLRSILNTTNKITLALILSLAISSCSMMHEDMDGCKKELRVRFCYDMNMDFIDIFTSPVKTVTLHAYNLNGDLVFNKTEKVSDIAADGGYMKLDIKPCIYTLHVWAEGEERQPNSYIYTTSGDATNDIAKLDCKINRTTRDIQHDLTALYHGYSKNVDLRMEDYGTKTVMVPLTKNTNNVKVVIQNTSGKKLKASDFDFKIDDDNGWLAYDNTPVMDDSITYRPWAQYDGSVRAMNENDTQVSAVVAEMTVNRLFATKHPRLKVYNTNNGKMVFNIPLIDYALLVKGNYNKTMTDQEYLDRQDDYNFIFFVDDRLNWLNANIYINSWRVVLQNTEM
;
A
#
# COMPACT_ATOMS: atom_id res chain seq x y z
N MET A 1 51.45 -80.32 -11.59
CA MET A 1 51.64 -78.92 -11.05
C MET A 1 51.60 -77.81 -12.08
N ARG A 2 51.81 -77.98 -13.36
CA ARG A 2 51.67 -76.90 -14.38
C ARG A 2 50.27 -76.51 -14.69
N TYR A 3 49.24 -77.40 -14.62
CA TYR A 3 47.83 -77.14 -14.94
C TYR A 3 47.16 -76.33 -13.87
N LEU A 4 47.42 -76.48 -12.60
CA LEU A 4 46.90 -75.69 -11.48
C LEU A 4 47.36 -74.21 -11.50
N ARG A 5 48.59 -73.93 -11.92
CA ARG A 5 49.11 -72.59 -12.07
C ARG A 5 48.46 -71.81 -13.24
N SER A 6 48.09 -72.54 -14.31
CA SER A 6 47.40 -71.90 -15.44
C SER A 6 45.97 -71.49 -15.10
N ILE A 7 45.25 -72.30 -14.34
CA ILE A 7 43.87 -72.02 -13.92
C ILE A 7 43.86 -70.86 -12.92
N LEU A 8 44.75 -70.81 -11.95
CA LEU A 8 44.85 -69.71 -10.99
C LEU A 8 45.24 -68.39 -11.65
N ASN A 9 46.08 -68.41 -12.70
CA ASN A 9 46.47 -67.19 -13.42
C ASN A 9 45.32 -66.65 -14.32
N THR A 10 44.47 -67.54 -14.82
CA THR A 10 43.34 -67.18 -15.65
C THR A 10 42.14 -66.60 -14.79
N THR A 11 41.91 -67.23 -13.63
CA THR A 11 40.88 -66.72 -12.69
C THR A 11 41.30 -65.35 -12.08
N ASN A 12 42.58 -65.13 -11.74
CA ASN A 12 43.09 -63.84 -11.27
C ASN A 12 42.98 -62.72 -12.35
N LYS A 13 43.21 -63.08 -13.63
CA LYS A 13 43.01 -62.08 -14.72
C LYS A 13 41.56 -61.76 -14.98
N ILE A 14 40.62 -62.71 -14.84
CA ILE A 14 39.17 -62.50 -15.01
C ILE A 14 38.66 -61.69 -13.83
N THR A 15 39.06 -61.96 -12.58
CA THR A 15 38.70 -61.18 -11.42
C THR A 15 39.20 -59.73 -11.49
N LEU A 16 40.50 -59.59 -11.94
CA LEU A 16 41.09 -58.25 -12.10
C LEU A 16 40.33 -57.41 -13.23
N ALA A 17 39.98 -58.10 -14.31
CA ALA A 17 39.21 -57.48 -15.39
C ALA A 17 37.77 -57.11 -14.96
N LEU A 18 37.12 -57.93 -14.10
CA LEU A 18 35.80 -57.65 -13.54
C LEU A 18 35.84 -56.49 -12.56
N ILE A 19 36.85 -56.38 -11.73
CA ILE A 19 37.04 -55.26 -10.79
C ILE A 19 37.35 -53.97 -11.56
N LEU A 20 38.13 -54.03 -12.65
CA LEU A 20 38.42 -52.87 -13.48
C LEU A 20 37.18 -52.36 -14.26
N SER A 21 36.31 -53.27 -14.70
CA SER A 21 35.06 -52.89 -15.37
C SER A 21 34.03 -52.30 -14.40
N LEU A 22 34.01 -52.72 -13.15
CA LEU A 22 33.16 -52.12 -12.09
C LEU A 22 33.67 -50.73 -11.66
N ALA A 23 34.98 -50.47 -11.73
CA ALA A 23 35.56 -49.16 -11.43
C ALA A 23 35.28 -48.12 -12.53
N ILE A 24 35.07 -48.55 -13.78
CA ILE A 24 34.76 -47.65 -14.90
C ILE A 24 33.29 -47.29 -14.94
N SER A 25 32.39 -48.15 -14.44
CA SER A 25 30.94 -47.84 -14.36
C SER A 25 30.59 -46.94 -13.16
N SER A 26 31.48 -46.81 -12.16
CA SER A 26 31.26 -45.93 -11.01
C SER A 26 31.50 -44.45 -11.31
N CYS A 27 32.24 -44.13 -12.37
CA CYS A 27 32.49 -42.71 -12.74
C CYS A 27 31.33 -42.04 -13.54
N SER A 28 30.39 -42.81 -14.08
CA SER A 28 29.26 -42.22 -14.81
C SER A 28 28.04 -41.92 -13.95
N MET A 29 28.04 -42.33 -12.67
CA MET A 29 26.96 -42.06 -11.73
C MET A 29 27.13 -40.77 -10.90
N MET A 30 28.21 -40.01 -11.11
CA MET A 30 28.46 -38.74 -10.44
C MET A 30 28.39 -37.54 -11.40
N HIS A 31 27.77 -37.67 -12.55
CA HIS A 31 27.20 -36.49 -13.22
C HIS A 31 25.78 -36.37 -12.71
N GLU A 32 25.63 -35.77 -11.53
CA GLU A 32 24.43 -34.99 -11.28
C GLU A 32 24.35 -34.00 -12.44
N ASP A 33 23.27 -34.09 -13.19
CA ASP A 33 22.94 -33.08 -14.20
C ASP A 33 22.99 -31.71 -13.52
N MET A 34 24.12 -31.02 -13.62
CA MET A 34 24.31 -29.65 -13.14
C MET A 34 23.48 -28.64 -13.98
N ASP A 35 22.70 -29.12 -14.95
CA ASP A 35 21.76 -28.32 -15.71
C ASP A 35 20.56 -27.81 -14.89
N GLY A 36 20.45 -28.16 -13.61
CA GLY A 36 19.34 -27.80 -12.72
C GLY A 36 19.57 -26.58 -11.84
N CYS A 37 20.77 -26.09 -11.67
CA CYS A 37 21.04 -24.94 -10.79
C CYS A 37 20.93 -23.61 -11.56
N LYS A 38 19.67 -23.21 -11.85
CA LYS A 38 19.41 -21.89 -12.45
C LYS A 38 19.60 -20.77 -11.42
N LYS A 39 20.06 -19.62 -11.87
CA LYS A 39 19.99 -18.38 -11.10
C LYS A 39 18.54 -17.93 -11.07
N GLU A 40 17.94 -17.83 -9.90
CA GLU A 40 16.56 -17.39 -9.75
C GLU A 40 16.51 -16.09 -8.95
N LEU A 41 15.98 -15.05 -9.57
CA LEU A 41 15.76 -13.76 -8.94
C LEU A 41 14.31 -13.62 -8.51
N ARG A 42 14.10 -13.16 -7.27
CA ARG A 42 12.77 -13.04 -6.66
C ARG A 42 12.57 -11.69 -6.02
N VAL A 43 11.35 -11.18 -6.11
CA VAL A 43 10.90 -10.02 -5.35
C VAL A 43 9.78 -10.43 -4.40
N ARG A 44 9.93 -10.07 -3.13
CA ARG A 44 8.85 -10.09 -2.14
C ARG A 44 8.36 -8.67 -1.92
N PHE A 45 7.09 -8.54 -1.63
CA PHE A 45 6.48 -7.27 -1.28
C PHE A 45 6.15 -7.29 0.21
N CYS A 46 6.25 -6.13 0.86
CA CYS A 46 5.97 -5.98 2.28
C CYS A 46 5.10 -4.73 2.46
N TYR A 47 4.03 -4.84 3.25
CA TYR A 47 3.25 -3.68 3.68
C TYR A 47 3.21 -3.63 5.21
N ASP A 48 4.29 -3.09 5.80
CA ASP A 48 4.45 -2.81 7.23
C ASP A 48 4.38 -1.30 7.55
N MET A 49 4.16 -0.48 6.52
CA MET A 49 3.87 0.95 6.66
C MET A 49 2.41 1.14 7.11
N ASN A 50 2.10 0.66 8.31
CA ASN A 50 0.82 0.76 9.02
C ASN A 50 1.07 1.02 10.51
N MET A 51 0.02 1.30 11.27
CA MET A 51 0.15 1.67 12.70
C MET A 51 0.51 0.49 13.61
N ASP A 52 0.34 -0.75 13.14
CA ASP A 52 0.71 -1.97 13.89
C ASP A 52 2.17 -2.39 13.63
N PHE A 53 2.87 -1.79 12.65
CA PHE A 53 4.24 -2.13 12.25
C PHE A 53 4.41 -3.60 11.87
N ILE A 54 3.38 -4.22 11.31
CA ILE A 54 3.33 -5.64 10.93
C ILE A 54 3.13 -5.73 9.42
N ASP A 55 3.86 -6.66 8.78
CA ASP A 55 3.64 -6.97 7.37
C ASP A 55 2.29 -7.67 7.17
N ILE A 56 1.35 -6.95 6.55
CA ILE A 56 0.01 -7.45 6.22
C ILE A 56 -0.23 -7.49 4.70
N PHE A 57 0.82 -7.51 3.88
CA PHE A 57 0.76 -7.41 2.42
C PHE A 57 -0.35 -8.27 1.80
N THR A 58 -0.46 -9.54 2.18
CA THR A 58 -1.38 -10.50 1.54
C THR A 58 -2.86 -10.27 1.84
N SER A 59 -3.18 -9.47 2.87
CA SER A 59 -4.57 -9.21 3.26
C SER A 59 -5.20 -8.09 2.43
N PRO A 60 -4.69 -6.84 2.45
CA PRO A 60 -5.34 -5.72 1.77
C PRO A 60 -4.95 -5.59 0.30
N VAL A 61 -3.78 -6.07 -0.14
CA VAL A 61 -3.32 -5.96 -1.53
C VAL A 61 -3.86 -7.13 -2.36
N LYS A 62 -4.35 -6.86 -3.57
CA LYS A 62 -4.93 -7.88 -4.47
C LYS A 62 -4.17 -8.06 -5.77
N THR A 63 -3.63 -6.97 -6.31
CA THR A 63 -2.86 -6.99 -7.55
C THR A 63 -1.58 -6.17 -7.40
N VAL A 64 -0.52 -6.61 -8.04
CA VAL A 64 0.79 -5.92 -8.06
C VAL A 64 1.30 -5.85 -9.48
N THR A 65 1.68 -4.65 -9.92
CA THR A 65 2.41 -4.42 -11.16
C THR A 65 3.83 -3.98 -10.81
N LEU A 66 4.81 -4.80 -11.16
CA LEU A 66 6.23 -4.54 -10.95
C LEU A 66 6.91 -4.15 -12.26
N HIS A 67 7.67 -3.07 -12.23
CA HIS A 67 8.58 -2.65 -13.29
C HIS A 67 10.02 -2.71 -12.77
N ALA A 68 10.95 -3.24 -13.57
CA ALA A 68 12.37 -3.21 -13.26
C ALA A 68 13.15 -2.49 -14.36
N TYR A 69 13.96 -1.52 -13.96
CA TYR A 69 14.82 -0.72 -14.84
C TYR A 69 16.28 -1.01 -14.56
N ASN A 70 17.08 -1.15 -15.61
CA ASN A 70 18.52 -1.30 -15.50
C ASN A 70 19.20 0.04 -15.14
N LEU A 71 20.54 0.02 -14.98
CA LEU A 71 21.31 1.22 -14.65
C LEU A 71 21.29 2.31 -15.76
N ASN A 72 20.95 1.93 -17.01
CA ASN A 72 20.81 2.87 -18.11
C ASN A 72 19.43 3.53 -18.14
N GLY A 73 18.49 3.08 -17.29
CA GLY A 73 17.10 3.52 -17.28
C GLY A 73 16.19 2.75 -18.25
N ASP A 74 16.67 1.66 -18.88
CA ASP A 74 15.85 0.85 -19.77
C ASP A 74 14.93 -0.05 -18.97
N LEU A 75 13.67 -0.16 -19.36
CA LEU A 75 12.73 -1.13 -18.82
C LEU A 75 13.12 -2.55 -19.28
N VAL A 76 13.44 -3.42 -18.34
CA VAL A 76 13.85 -4.80 -18.64
C VAL A 76 12.85 -5.85 -18.15
N PHE A 77 11.90 -5.45 -17.32
CA PHE A 77 10.84 -6.32 -16.80
C PHE A 77 9.60 -5.52 -16.46
N ASN A 78 8.44 -6.07 -16.85
CA ASN A 78 7.12 -5.56 -16.46
C ASN A 78 6.18 -6.74 -16.30
N LYS A 79 5.54 -6.87 -15.15
CA LYS A 79 4.59 -7.94 -14.86
C LYS A 79 3.54 -7.50 -13.87
N THR A 80 2.28 -7.86 -14.18
CA THR A 80 1.16 -7.75 -13.24
C THR A 80 0.75 -9.13 -12.78
N GLU A 81 0.65 -9.34 -11.47
CA GLU A 81 0.20 -10.57 -10.84
C GLU A 81 -0.82 -10.32 -9.75
N LYS A 82 -1.71 -11.30 -9.54
CA LYS A 82 -2.57 -11.33 -8.37
C LYS A 82 -1.78 -11.78 -7.15
N VAL A 83 -2.07 -11.17 -6.00
CA VAL A 83 -1.41 -11.55 -4.74
C VAL A 83 -1.72 -13.00 -4.35
N SER A 84 -2.90 -13.53 -4.72
CA SER A 84 -3.23 -14.95 -4.55
C SER A 84 -2.25 -15.88 -5.27
N ASP A 85 -1.82 -15.51 -6.48
CA ASP A 85 -0.91 -16.30 -7.30
C ASP A 85 0.51 -16.19 -6.75
N ILE A 86 0.93 -14.97 -6.37
CA ILE A 86 2.19 -14.74 -5.66
C ILE A 86 2.26 -15.58 -4.36
N ALA A 87 1.18 -15.65 -3.59
CA ALA A 87 1.11 -16.43 -2.36
C ALA A 87 1.20 -17.94 -2.63
N ALA A 88 0.53 -18.43 -3.69
CA ALA A 88 0.59 -19.83 -4.11
C ALA A 88 2.01 -20.24 -4.57
N ASP A 89 2.76 -19.33 -5.19
CA ASP A 89 4.13 -19.54 -5.68
C ASP A 89 5.20 -19.30 -4.60
N GLY A 90 4.84 -19.26 -3.32
CA GLY A 90 5.77 -19.15 -2.20
C GLY A 90 6.00 -17.72 -1.70
N GLY A 91 5.14 -16.78 -2.06
CA GLY A 91 5.13 -15.41 -1.55
C GLY A 91 6.12 -14.48 -2.23
N TYR A 92 6.47 -14.75 -3.47
CA TYR A 92 7.37 -13.92 -4.28
C TYR A 92 6.99 -13.92 -5.76
N MET A 93 7.34 -12.85 -6.44
CA MET A 93 7.31 -12.74 -7.90
C MET A 93 8.67 -13.11 -8.47
N LYS A 94 8.72 -14.02 -9.45
CA LYS A 94 9.96 -14.38 -10.15
C LYS A 94 10.28 -13.36 -11.21
N LEU A 95 11.57 -13.01 -11.30
CA LEU A 95 12.12 -12.10 -12.31
C LEU A 95 12.92 -12.89 -13.35
N ASP A 96 12.45 -12.88 -14.59
CA ASP A 96 13.20 -13.44 -15.73
C ASP A 96 14.10 -12.35 -16.35
N ILE A 97 15.11 -11.93 -15.59
CA ILE A 97 16.10 -10.93 -15.97
C ILE A 97 17.52 -11.39 -15.60
N LYS A 98 18.53 -10.78 -16.21
CA LYS A 98 19.93 -11.05 -15.88
C LYS A 98 20.29 -10.52 -14.48
N PRO A 99 21.16 -11.20 -13.72
CA PRO A 99 21.65 -10.67 -12.46
C PRO A 99 22.40 -9.35 -12.64
N CYS A 100 21.87 -8.26 -12.09
CA CYS A 100 22.43 -6.91 -12.18
C CYS A 100 21.90 -6.04 -11.02
N ILE A 101 22.21 -4.75 -11.05
CA ILE A 101 21.60 -3.73 -10.17
C ILE A 101 20.42 -3.11 -10.93
N TYR A 102 19.28 -2.98 -10.24
CA TYR A 102 18.05 -2.48 -10.81
C TYR A 102 17.40 -1.40 -9.97
N THR A 103 16.57 -0.59 -10.60
CA THR A 103 15.55 0.21 -9.91
C THR A 103 14.22 -0.51 -10.07
N LEU A 104 13.56 -0.80 -8.94
CA LEU A 104 12.26 -1.45 -8.89
C LEU A 104 11.18 -0.44 -8.58
N HIS A 105 10.10 -0.47 -9.35
CA HIS A 105 8.94 0.38 -9.17
C HIS A 105 7.67 -0.47 -9.14
N VAL A 106 6.77 -0.17 -8.23
CA VAL A 106 5.54 -0.94 -7.99
C VAL A 106 4.34 0.00 -7.89
N TRP A 107 3.29 -0.29 -8.67
CA TRP A 107 1.94 0.09 -8.34
C TRP A 107 1.16 -1.16 -7.95
N ALA A 108 0.37 -1.07 -6.88
CA ALA A 108 -0.46 -2.17 -6.44
C ALA A 108 -1.84 -1.67 -5.99
N GLU A 109 -2.84 -2.52 -6.11
CA GLU A 109 -4.21 -2.18 -5.76
C GLU A 109 -4.80 -3.19 -4.78
N GLY A 110 -5.72 -2.71 -3.95
CA GLY A 110 -6.53 -3.53 -3.05
C GLY A 110 -7.73 -4.14 -3.73
N GLU A 111 -8.74 -4.53 -2.92
CA GLU A 111 -10.04 -4.95 -3.42
C GLU A 111 -10.67 -3.84 -4.25
N GLU A 112 -11.15 -4.19 -5.44
CA GLU A 112 -11.79 -3.22 -6.33
C GLU A 112 -13.09 -2.70 -5.69
N ARG A 113 -13.11 -1.42 -5.34
CA ARG A 113 -14.28 -0.71 -4.81
C ARG A 113 -14.99 0.08 -5.90
N GLN A 114 -14.19 0.78 -6.71
CA GLN A 114 -14.63 1.51 -7.88
C GLN A 114 -13.78 1.10 -9.08
N PRO A 115 -14.37 0.55 -10.16
CA PRO A 115 -13.67 0.22 -11.38
C PRO A 115 -12.90 1.41 -11.94
N ASN A 116 -11.64 1.17 -12.34
CA ASN A 116 -10.78 2.19 -12.93
C ASN A 116 -10.65 3.46 -12.07
N SER A 117 -10.42 3.30 -10.74
CA SER A 117 -10.18 4.43 -9.85
C SER A 117 -8.99 5.28 -10.29
N TYR A 118 -8.03 4.68 -11.00
CA TYR A 118 -6.77 5.33 -11.39
C TYR A 118 -6.48 5.17 -12.88
N ILE A 119 -5.71 6.12 -13.39
CA ILE A 119 -5.08 6.09 -14.71
C ILE A 119 -3.58 6.02 -14.47
N TYR A 120 -2.94 5.00 -14.98
CA TYR A 120 -1.49 4.83 -14.97
C TYR A 120 -0.92 5.21 -16.32
N THR A 121 0.18 5.92 -16.33
CA THR A 121 0.93 6.13 -17.57
C THR A 121 1.73 4.87 -17.86
N THR A 122 1.15 3.97 -18.65
CA THR A 122 1.68 2.60 -18.87
C THR A 122 1.87 2.25 -20.34
N SER A 123 1.59 3.16 -21.29
CA SER A 123 1.54 2.81 -22.70
C SER A 123 2.73 3.33 -23.52
N GLY A 124 3.27 2.46 -24.36
CA GLY A 124 4.28 2.77 -25.37
C GLY A 124 5.62 3.21 -24.78
N ASP A 125 6.25 4.19 -25.42
CA ASP A 125 7.56 4.73 -24.99
C ASP A 125 7.56 5.35 -23.59
N ALA A 126 6.39 5.60 -22.99
CA ALA A 126 6.28 6.14 -21.64
C ALA A 126 6.77 5.16 -20.56
N THR A 127 6.60 3.85 -20.77
CA THR A 127 7.09 2.84 -19.83
C THR A 127 8.61 2.67 -19.86
N ASN A 128 9.26 3.08 -20.94
CA ASN A 128 10.73 3.06 -21.05
C ASN A 128 11.40 4.17 -20.22
N ASP A 129 10.63 5.13 -19.74
CA ASP A 129 11.12 6.21 -18.90
C ASP A 129 10.41 6.15 -17.54
N ILE A 130 11.12 5.72 -16.49
CA ILE A 130 10.57 5.58 -15.14
C ILE A 130 9.94 6.89 -14.64
N ALA A 131 10.46 8.04 -15.05
CA ALA A 131 9.94 9.35 -14.65
C ALA A 131 8.52 9.63 -15.15
N LYS A 132 8.03 8.80 -16.08
CA LYS A 132 6.67 8.88 -16.64
C LYS A 132 5.70 7.83 -16.04
N LEU A 133 6.17 6.98 -15.13
CA LEU A 133 5.31 6.01 -14.42
C LEU A 133 4.51 6.69 -13.31
N ASP A 134 3.68 7.61 -13.66
CA ASP A 134 2.79 8.32 -12.75
C ASP A 134 1.44 7.61 -12.60
N CYS A 135 0.73 7.99 -11.54
CA CYS A 135 -0.62 7.52 -11.24
C CYS A 135 -1.52 8.72 -10.98
N LYS A 136 -2.67 8.76 -11.62
CA LYS A 136 -3.63 9.85 -11.49
C LYS A 136 -5.01 9.31 -11.16
N ILE A 137 -5.74 9.99 -10.29
CA ILE A 137 -7.16 9.65 -10.06
C ILE A 137 -7.92 9.80 -11.38
N ASN A 138 -8.64 8.77 -11.78
CA ASN A 138 -9.50 8.79 -12.96
C ASN A 138 -10.74 9.61 -12.65
N ARG A 139 -10.84 10.78 -13.25
CA ARG A 139 -11.93 11.73 -13.02
C ARG A 139 -12.27 12.50 -14.29
N THR A 140 -13.55 12.81 -14.45
CA THR A 140 -14.05 13.68 -15.51
C THR A 140 -14.39 15.08 -15.00
N THR A 141 -14.54 15.23 -13.69
CA THR A 141 -14.84 16.48 -13.00
C THR A 141 -13.86 16.69 -11.85
N ARG A 142 -13.96 17.83 -11.16
CA ARG A 142 -13.18 18.07 -9.93
C ARG A 142 -13.74 17.33 -8.72
N ASP A 143 -15.02 16.94 -8.76
CA ASP A 143 -15.69 16.25 -7.66
C ASP A 143 -15.42 14.73 -7.74
N ILE A 144 -14.97 14.15 -6.63
CA ILE A 144 -14.78 12.71 -6.44
C ILE A 144 -15.77 12.26 -5.37
N GLN A 145 -16.76 11.47 -5.76
CA GLN A 145 -17.87 11.03 -4.90
C GLN A 145 -18.04 9.51 -4.94
N HIS A 146 -16.92 8.78 -4.97
CA HIS A 146 -16.93 7.33 -4.93
C HIS A 146 -15.83 6.82 -3.99
N ASP A 147 -16.00 5.59 -3.52
CA ASP A 147 -15.01 4.93 -2.69
C ASP A 147 -13.85 4.47 -3.58
N LEU A 148 -12.71 5.17 -3.50
CA LEU A 148 -11.53 4.84 -4.30
C LEU A 148 -10.99 3.46 -3.91
N THR A 149 -10.62 2.67 -4.90
CA THR A 149 -9.85 1.44 -4.68
C THR A 149 -8.54 1.75 -3.95
N ALA A 150 -8.18 0.95 -2.96
CA ALA A 150 -6.94 1.17 -2.22
C ALA A 150 -5.73 1.08 -3.15
N LEU A 151 -4.90 2.12 -3.16
CA LEU A 151 -3.69 2.24 -3.98
C LEU A 151 -2.46 2.08 -3.10
N TYR A 152 -1.47 1.32 -3.59
CA TYR A 152 -0.18 1.14 -2.94
C TYR A 152 0.95 1.43 -3.91
N HIS A 153 2.05 1.93 -3.37
CA HIS A 153 3.24 2.28 -4.13
C HIS A 153 4.50 1.71 -3.48
N GLY A 154 5.42 1.21 -4.31
CA GLY A 154 6.75 0.79 -3.89
C GLY A 154 7.82 1.30 -4.84
N TYR A 155 8.92 1.79 -4.29
CA TYR A 155 10.04 2.30 -5.07
C TYR A 155 11.37 2.02 -4.38
N SER A 156 12.26 1.30 -5.07
CA SER A 156 13.57 0.94 -4.53
C SER A 156 14.65 1.13 -5.59
N LYS A 157 15.59 2.04 -5.32
CA LYS A 157 16.75 2.30 -6.18
C LYS A 157 17.92 1.39 -5.84
N ASN A 158 18.76 1.13 -6.83
CA ASN A 158 20.04 0.43 -6.68
C ASN A 158 19.90 -0.93 -5.99
N VAL A 159 18.81 -1.65 -6.30
CA VAL A 159 18.57 -2.98 -5.76
C VAL A 159 19.57 -3.95 -6.37
N ASP A 160 20.46 -4.49 -5.54
CA ASP A 160 21.51 -5.40 -5.98
C ASP A 160 20.98 -6.83 -6.12
N LEU A 161 20.73 -7.24 -7.37
CA LEU A 161 20.32 -8.58 -7.76
C LEU A 161 21.49 -9.36 -8.44
N ARG A 162 22.73 -8.92 -8.28
CA ARG A 162 23.91 -9.65 -8.80
C ARG A 162 24.08 -10.96 -8.05
N MET A 163 24.45 -12.00 -8.77
CA MET A 163 24.75 -13.34 -8.27
C MET A 163 25.97 -13.87 -8.99
N GLU A 164 26.96 -14.32 -8.24
CA GLU A 164 28.15 -14.97 -8.81
C GLU A 164 27.86 -16.44 -9.10
N ASP A 165 27.25 -17.13 -8.14
CA ASP A 165 26.96 -18.57 -8.20
C ASP A 165 25.48 -18.85 -8.52
N TYR A 166 25.16 -20.13 -8.72
CA TYR A 166 23.80 -20.64 -8.83
C TYR A 166 23.05 -20.48 -7.51
N GLY A 167 21.74 -20.42 -7.60
CA GLY A 167 20.87 -20.32 -6.43
C GLY A 167 19.76 -19.28 -6.59
N THR A 168 19.22 -18.87 -5.44
CA THR A 168 18.10 -17.93 -5.39
C THR A 168 18.52 -16.66 -4.65
N LYS A 169 18.23 -15.51 -5.25
CA LYS A 169 18.35 -14.21 -4.59
C LYS A 169 16.99 -13.54 -4.48
N THR A 170 16.60 -13.24 -3.27
CA THR A 170 15.33 -12.57 -2.98
C THR A 170 15.58 -11.18 -2.42
N VAL A 171 14.89 -10.19 -2.96
CA VAL A 171 14.86 -8.81 -2.43
C VAL A 171 13.46 -8.44 -2.02
N MET A 172 13.34 -7.45 -1.14
CA MET A 172 12.06 -6.98 -0.64
C MET A 172 11.81 -5.55 -1.13
N VAL A 173 10.57 -5.29 -1.57
CA VAL A 173 10.11 -3.95 -1.91
C VAL A 173 9.03 -3.56 -0.90
N PRO A 174 9.29 -2.54 -0.06
CA PRO A 174 8.28 -2.03 0.85
C PRO A 174 7.23 -1.22 0.10
N LEU A 175 5.99 -1.31 0.55
CA LEU A 175 4.84 -0.60 0.00
C LEU A 175 4.33 0.44 0.99
N THR A 176 3.89 1.58 0.46
CA THR A 176 3.14 2.62 1.17
C THR A 176 1.75 2.69 0.59
N LYS A 177 0.73 2.75 1.42
CA LYS A 177 -0.65 2.95 0.98
C LYS A 177 -0.91 4.42 0.67
N ASN A 178 -1.54 4.67 -0.47
CA ASN A 178 -1.80 6.01 -1.00
C ASN A 178 -3.28 6.42 -0.95
N THR A 179 -4.09 5.72 -0.17
CA THR A 179 -5.49 6.07 0.05
C THR A 179 -5.78 6.10 1.54
N ASN A 180 -6.58 7.07 1.95
CA ASN A 180 -6.99 7.24 3.35
C ASN A 180 -8.51 7.31 3.43
N ASN A 181 -9.09 6.70 4.45
CA ASN A 181 -10.50 6.79 4.77
C ASN A 181 -10.71 7.93 5.77
N VAL A 182 -11.59 8.87 5.44
CA VAL A 182 -11.97 9.96 6.32
C VAL A 182 -13.44 9.81 6.67
N LYS A 183 -13.69 9.52 7.94
CA LYS A 183 -15.04 9.45 8.52
C LYS A 183 -15.29 10.68 9.38
N VAL A 184 -16.34 11.42 9.06
CA VAL A 184 -16.77 12.57 9.83
C VAL A 184 -18.11 12.29 10.48
N VAL A 185 -18.18 12.44 11.79
CA VAL A 185 -19.38 12.25 12.58
C VAL A 185 -19.78 13.59 13.21
N ILE A 186 -20.99 14.06 12.95
CA ILE A 186 -21.56 15.24 13.61
C ILE A 186 -22.61 14.77 14.60
N GLN A 187 -22.48 15.20 15.86
CA GLN A 187 -23.41 14.90 16.94
C GLN A 187 -24.06 16.18 17.46
N ASN A 188 -25.37 16.12 17.76
CA ASN A 188 -26.04 17.18 18.48
C ASN A 188 -26.03 16.91 19.98
N THR A 189 -25.54 17.88 20.76
CA THR A 189 -25.40 17.72 22.22
C THR A 189 -26.70 17.88 22.99
N SER A 190 -27.75 18.46 22.38
CA SER A 190 -29.06 18.71 23.02
C SER A 190 -30.04 17.55 22.83
N GLY A 191 -29.69 16.55 22.03
CA GLY A 191 -30.59 15.44 21.67
C GLY A 191 -31.53 15.73 20.50
N LYS A 192 -31.41 16.88 19.85
CA LYS A 192 -32.19 17.18 18.63
C LYS A 192 -31.78 16.22 17.51
N LYS A 193 -32.77 15.69 16.80
CA LYS A 193 -32.51 14.80 15.66
C LYS A 193 -31.83 15.57 14.52
N LEU A 194 -30.68 15.08 14.08
CA LEU A 194 -29.97 15.51 12.88
C LEU A 194 -30.40 14.67 11.67
N LYS A 195 -30.33 15.28 10.49
CA LYS A 195 -30.53 14.59 9.20
C LYS A 195 -29.30 14.76 8.34
N ALA A 196 -28.90 13.70 7.66
CA ALA A 196 -27.78 13.73 6.72
C ALA A 196 -27.97 14.81 5.63
N SER A 197 -29.19 15.00 5.17
CA SER A 197 -29.53 16.02 4.18
C SER A 197 -29.29 17.47 4.62
N ASP A 198 -29.14 17.71 5.93
CA ASP A 198 -28.86 19.06 6.47
C ASP A 198 -27.42 19.50 6.31
N PHE A 199 -26.53 18.59 5.84
CA PHE A 199 -25.09 18.83 5.76
C PHE A 199 -24.53 18.53 4.38
N ASP A 200 -23.61 19.37 3.90
CA ASP A 200 -22.76 19.15 2.72
C ASP A 200 -21.31 19.10 3.16
N PHE A 201 -20.69 17.94 3.01
CA PHE A 201 -19.30 17.68 3.40
C PHE A 201 -18.38 17.73 2.20
N LYS A 202 -17.21 18.34 2.37
CA LYS A 202 -16.19 18.47 1.31
C LYS A 202 -14.81 18.41 1.91
N ILE A 203 -13.89 17.75 1.20
CA ILE A 203 -12.45 17.91 1.41
C ILE A 203 -11.85 18.43 0.11
N ASP A 204 -11.29 19.63 0.15
CA ASP A 204 -10.59 20.22 -0.99
C ASP A 204 -9.09 19.98 -0.84
N ASP A 205 -8.45 19.43 -1.88
CA ASP A 205 -7.02 19.14 -1.97
C ASP A 205 -6.56 19.25 -3.44
N ASP A 206 -5.27 19.04 -3.71
CA ASP A 206 -4.64 18.98 -5.03
C ASP A 206 -3.72 17.75 -5.17
N ASN A 207 -4.07 16.65 -4.45
CA ASN A 207 -3.29 15.41 -4.33
C ASN A 207 -3.70 14.31 -5.32
N GLY A 208 -4.36 14.67 -6.42
CA GLY A 208 -4.92 13.71 -7.39
C GLY A 208 -3.90 13.05 -8.31
N TRP A 209 -2.65 13.49 -8.31
CA TRP A 209 -1.61 13.01 -9.21
C TRP A 209 -0.31 12.71 -8.44
N LEU A 210 0.18 11.47 -8.57
CA LEU A 210 1.39 10.98 -7.92
C LEU A 210 2.45 10.62 -8.97
N ALA A 211 3.68 11.08 -8.75
CA ALA A 211 4.82 10.71 -9.58
C ALA A 211 5.31 9.29 -9.25
N TYR A 212 6.20 8.79 -10.10
CA TYR A 212 6.84 7.47 -9.98
C TYR A 212 7.54 7.23 -8.64
N ASP A 213 7.99 8.26 -7.95
CA ASP A 213 8.66 8.19 -6.65
C ASP A 213 7.71 8.51 -5.48
N ASN A 214 6.41 8.50 -5.75
CA ASN A 214 5.34 8.78 -4.80
C ASN A 214 5.28 10.24 -4.30
N THR A 215 5.94 11.16 -4.97
CA THR A 215 5.80 12.60 -4.70
C THR A 215 4.55 13.17 -5.39
N PRO A 216 3.93 14.22 -4.83
CA PRO A 216 2.78 14.85 -5.48
C PRO A 216 3.21 15.64 -6.72
N VAL A 217 2.52 15.44 -7.83
CA VAL A 217 2.62 16.28 -9.02
C VAL A 217 1.61 17.43 -8.92
N MET A 218 1.93 18.58 -9.49
CA MET A 218 0.99 19.69 -9.55
C MET A 218 -0.25 19.26 -10.37
N ASP A 219 -1.42 19.32 -9.72
CA ASP A 219 -2.71 18.97 -10.33
C ASP A 219 -3.73 20.09 -10.07
N ASP A 220 -4.87 20.04 -10.74
CA ASP A 220 -6.01 20.88 -10.42
C ASP A 220 -6.53 20.55 -9.02
N SER A 221 -7.07 21.58 -8.36
CA SER A 221 -7.82 21.35 -7.12
C SER A 221 -8.99 20.38 -7.35
N ILE A 222 -9.10 19.42 -6.47
CA ILE A 222 -10.15 18.39 -6.44
C ILE A 222 -10.97 18.54 -5.17
N THR A 223 -12.22 18.09 -5.22
CA THR A 223 -13.13 18.08 -4.08
C THR A 223 -13.61 16.65 -3.84
N TYR A 224 -13.17 16.06 -2.73
CA TYR A 224 -13.71 14.78 -2.27
C TYR A 224 -15.04 15.02 -1.58
N ARG A 225 -16.05 14.23 -1.97
CA ARG A 225 -17.39 14.21 -1.37
C ARG A 225 -17.67 12.84 -0.76
N PRO A 226 -18.60 12.76 0.21
CA PRO A 226 -18.99 11.47 0.76
C PRO A 226 -19.49 10.53 -0.32
N TRP A 227 -18.91 9.33 -0.36
CA TRP A 227 -19.47 8.20 -1.09
C TRP A 227 -20.60 7.52 -0.28
N ALA A 228 -20.59 7.69 1.06
CA ALA A 228 -21.69 7.34 1.94
C ALA A 228 -21.98 8.47 2.93
N GLN A 229 -23.26 8.81 3.06
CA GLN A 229 -23.73 9.82 4.01
C GLN A 229 -25.09 9.39 4.56
N TYR A 230 -25.22 9.26 5.88
CA TYR A 230 -26.42 8.70 6.49
C TYR A 230 -26.68 9.23 7.90
N ASP A 231 -27.96 9.14 8.32
CA ASP A 231 -28.38 9.37 9.69
C ASP A 231 -27.90 8.20 10.56
N GLY A 232 -27.36 8.51 11.72
CA GLY A 232 -26.87 7.53 12.68
C GLY A 232 -27.31 7.88 14.09
N SER A 233 -27.00 6.97 15.00
CA SER A 233 -27.06 7.23 16.44
C SER A 233 -25.81 6.70 17.10
N VAL A 234 -25.30 7.39 18.08
CA VAL A 234 -24.17 6.98 18.90
C VAL A 234 -24.61 6.91 20.36
N ARG A 235 -24.03 5.99 21.12
CA ARG A 235 -24.24 5.98 22.56
C ARG A 235 -23.51 7.17 23.16
N ALA A 236 -24.22 7.99 23.92
CA ALA A 236 -23.57 9.01 24.73
C ALA A 236 -22.67 8.33 25.76
N MET A 237 -21.47 8.86 25.97
CA MET A 237 -20.56 8.40 27.02
C MET A 237 -21.03 8.88 28.42
N ASN A 238 -22.31 8.67 28.72
CA ASN A 238 -22.90 8.99 30.02
C ASN A 238 -23.52 7.73 30.63
N GLU A 239 -23.74 7.75 31.97
CA GLU A 239 -24.25 6.62 32.76
C GLU A 239 -25.67 6.17 32.35
N ASN A 240 -26.38 6.93 31.52
CA ASN A 240 -27.79 6.69 31.19
C ASN A 240 -28.01 6.00 29.84
N ASP A 241 -26.96 5.51 29.16
CA ASP A 241 -27.05 4.76 27.88
C ASP A 241 -27.92 5.47 26.80
N THR A 242 -27.92 6.80 26.83
CA THR A 242 -28.76 7.64 25.96
C THR A 242 -28.22 7.60 24.54
N GLN A 243 -29.05 7.26 23.57
CA GLN A 243 -28.70 7.39 22.16
C GLN A 243 -28.78 8.85 21.72
N VAL A 244 -27.71 9.35 21.13
CA VAL A 244 -27.57 10.69 20.58
C VAL A 244 -27.64 10.62 19.07
N SER A 245 -28.44 11.49 18.46
CA SER A 245 -28.51 11.57 17.00
C SER A 245 -27.19 12.04 16.42
N ALA A 246 -26.76 11.39 15.36
CA ALA A 246 -25.56 11.72 14.62
C ALA A 246 -25.82 11.71 13.11
N VAL A 247 -24.95 12.39 12.39
CA VAL A 247 -24.80 12.26 10.93
C VAL A 247 -23.40 11.77 10.66
N VAL A 248 -23.27 10.78 9.80
CA VAL A 248 -21.99 10.17 9.39
C VAL A 248 -21.77 10.43 7.92
N ALA A 249 -20.56 10.86 7.58
CA ALA A 249 -20.08 11.02 6.21
C ALA A 249 -18.77 10.25 6.05
N GLU A 250 -18.68 9.43 5.01
CA GLU A 250 -17.50 8.62 4.70
C GLU A 250 -16.92 9.02 3.34
N MET A 251 -15.65 9.34 3.31
CA MET A 251 -14.91 9.77 2.12
C MET A 251 -13.62 8.97 2.01
N THR A 252 -13.22 8.63 0.79
CA THR A 252 -11.89 8.11 0.52
C THR A 252 -11.10 9.20 -0.19
N VAL A 253 -9.93 9.55 0.34
CA VAL A 253 -9.04 10.56 -0.23
C VAL A 253 -7.72 9.91 -0.65
N ASN A 254 -7.04 10.52 -1.63
CA ASN A 254 -5.69 10.08 -2.00
C ASN A 254 -4.68 10.44 -0.91
N ARG A 255 -3.41 10.00 -1.07
CA ARG A 255 -2.34 10.18 -0.10
C ARG A 255 -2.29 11.59 0.47
N LEU A 256 -2.27 11.70 1.79
CA LEU A 256 -2.14 12.97 2.50
C LEU A 256 -0.65 13.34 2.63
N PHE A 257 -0.33 14.59 2.33
CA PHE A 257 1.04 15.11 2.40
C PHE A 257 1.18 16.15 3.50
N ALA A 258 2.16 15.99 4.38
CA ALA A 258 2.42 16.94 5.47
C ALA A 258 2.77 18.37 4.98
N THR A 259 3.14 18.51 3.71
CA THR A 259 3.45 19.78 3.06
C THR A 259 2.27 20.44 2.38
N LYS A 260 1.10 19.78 2.33
CA LYS A 260 -0.13 20.30 1.72
C LYS A 260 -1.13 20.76 2.79
N HIS A 261 -2.14 21.51 2.38
CA HIS A 261 -3.08 22.14 3.30
C HIS A 261 -4.55 21.86 2.91
N PRO A 262 -4.96 20.58 2.78
CA PRO A 262 -6.34 20.24 2.48
C PRO A 262 -7.29 20.77 3.54
N ARG A 263 -8.50 21.12 3.12
CA ARG A 263 -9.52 21.72 3.98
C ARG A 263 -10.75 20.83 4.06
N LEU A 264 -11.09 20.37 5.27
CA LEU A 264 -12.38 19.75 5.54
C LEU A 264 -13.39 20.84 5.83
N LYS A 265 -14.42 20.95 4.99
CA LYS A 265 -15.48 21.96 5.06
C LYS A 265 -16.84 21.28 5.20
N VAL A 266 -17.66 21.81 6.09
CA VAL A 266 -19.03 21.37 6.24
C VAL A 266 -19.96 22.58 6.19
N TYR A 267 -21.03 22.45 5.40
CA TYR A 267 -22.05 23.49 5.24
C TYR A 267 -23.39 22.96 5.68
N ASN A 268 -24.20 23.86 6.25
CA ASN A 268 -25.62 23.64 6.49
C ASN A 268 -26.38 23.90 5.19
N THR A 269 -26.98 22.86 4.62
CA THR A 269 -27.70 22.94 3.33
C THR A 269 -28.95 23.79 3.39
N ASN A 270 -29.59 23.93 4.59
CA ASN A 270 -30.84 24.68 4.75
C ASN A 270 -30.66 26.20 4.59
N ASN A 271 -29.46 26.71 4.86
CA ASN A 271 -29.18 28.16 4.82
C ASN A 271 -27.86 28.52 4.12
N GLY A 272 -27.13 27.55 3.62
CA GLY A 272 -25.84 27.73 2.95
C GLY A 272 -24.69 28.18 3.86
N LYS A 273 -24.88 28.26 5.18
CA LYS A 273 -23.84 28.70 6.11
C LYS A 273 -22.83 27.60 6.36
N MET A 274 -21.58 28.00 6.47
CA MET A 274 -20.48 27.11 6.88
C MET A 274 -20.66 26.75 8.36
N VAL A 275 -20.66 25.45 8.66
CA VAL A 275 -20.64 24.90 10.02
C VAL A 275 -19.24 24.95 10.57
N PHE A 276 -18.26 24.43 9.81
CA PHE A 276 -16.83 24.57 10.10
C PHE A 276 -15.97 24.40 8.84
N ASN A 277 -14.71 24.86 8.95
CA ASN A 277 -13.68 24.74 7.93
C ASN A 277 -12.33 24.56 8.64
N ILE A 278 -11.80 23.35 8.63
CA ILE A 278 -10.59 22.99 9.37
C ILE A 278 -9.46 22.56 8.44
N PRO A 279 -8.19 22.83 8.79
CA PRO A 279 -7.04 22.26 8.10
C PRO A 279 -6.93 20.76 8.45
N LEU A 280 -7.21 19.89 7.48
CA LEU A 280 -7.34 18.46 7.71
C LEU A 280 -6.05 17.83 8.29
N ILE A 281 -4.88 18.19 7.73
CA ILE A 281 -3.59 17.66 8.15
C ILE A 281 -3.26 18.07 9.58
N ASP A 282 -3.43 19.36 9.92
CA ASP A 282 -3.14 19.86 11.26
C ASP A 282 -3.97 19.10 12.30
N TYR A 283 -5.26 18.86 12.00
CA TYR A 283 -6.13 18.12 12.90
C TYR A 283 -5.77 16.62 12.97
N ALA A 284 -5.43 16.00 11.85
CA ALA A 284 -4.96 14.61 11.84
C ALA A 284 -3.70 14.43 12.71
N LEU A 285 -2.80 15.41 12.70
CA LEU A 285 -1.54 15.38 13.45
C LEU A 285 -1.69 15.66 14.95
N LEU A 286 -2.82 16.22 15.43
CA LEU A 286 -3.04 16.50 16.85
C LEU A 286 -2.91 15.27 17.74
N VAL A 287 -3.20 14.09 17.22
CA VAL A 287 -3.14 12.82 17.97
C VAL A 287 -1.87 12.02 17.70
N LYS A 288 -1.00 12.47 16.80
CA LYS A 288 0.26 11.77 16.46
C LYS A 288 1.10 11.46 17.70
N GLY A 289 1.23 12.42 18.62
CA GLY A 289 2.02 12.27 19.83
C GLY A 289 1.53 11.20 20.80
N ASN A 290 0.28 10.73 20.66
CA ASN A 290 -0.28 9.63 21.44
C ASN A 290 0.18 8.26 20.92
N TYR A 291 0.61 8.19 19.66
CA TYR A 291 1.12 6.96 19.05
C TYR A 291 2.66 6.91 19.11
N ASN A 292 3.33 7.90 18.53
CA ASN A 292 4.79 7.95 18.51
C ASN A 292 5.31 9.39 18.34
N LYS A 293 6.00 9.91 19.36
CA LYS A 293 6.53 11.28 19.35
C LYS A 293 7.72 11.47 18.40
N THR A 294 8.45 10.40 18.07
CA THR A 294 9.64 10.46 17.22
C THR A 294 9.35 10.27 15.73
N MET A 295 8.16 9.80 15.42
CA MET A 295 7.69 9.63 14.03
C MET A 295 7.59 10.98 13.34
N THR A 296 8.04 11.09 12.08
CA THR A 296 7.81 12.30 11.28
C THR A 296 6.33 12.48 10.97
N ASP A 297 5.92 13.70 10.60
CA ASP A 297 4.52 13.96 10.26
C ASP A 297 4.10 13.16 9.02
N GLN A 298 4.97 13.09 8.00
CA GLN A 298 4.69 12.31 6.81
C GLN A 298 4.62 10.80 7.11
N GLU A 299 5.52 10.27 7.93
CA GLU A 299 5.48 8.86 8.32
C GLU A 299 4.19 8.52 9.07
N TYR A 300 3.72 9.40 9.95
CA TYR A 300 2.43 9.22 10.62
C TYR A 300 1.28 9.18 9.62
N LEU A 301 1.23 10.12 8.66
CA LEU A 301 0.21 10.18 7.62
C LEU A 301 0.27 8.96 6.68
N ASP A 302 1.45 8.42 6.42
CA ASP A 302 1.64 7.22 5.59
C ASP A 302 1.28 5.91 6.31
N ARG A 303 1.33 5.89 7.66
CA ARG A 303 0.97 4.73 8.47
C ARG A 303 -0.49 4.72 8.89
N GLN A 304 -1.09 5.90 9.06
CA GLN A 304 -2.48 6.06 9.52
C GLN A 304 -3.42 6.06 8.32
N ASP A 305 -4.16 4.97 8.14
CA ASP A 305 -5.07 4.80 7.01
C ASP A 305 -6.48 5.35 7.27
N ASP A 306 -6.91 5.34 8.53
CA ASP A 306 -8.28 5.68 8.92
C ASP A 306 -8.31 6.90 9.85
N TYR A 307 -9.01 7.94 9.44
CA TYR A 307 -9.21 9.17 10.20
C TYR A 307 -10.68 9.32 10.57
N ASN A 308 -10.98 9.21 11.87
CA ASN A 308 -12.33 9.35 12.41
C ASN A 308 -12.41 10.66 13.19
N PHE A 309 -13.18 11.63 12.68
CA PHE A 309 -13.39 12.92 13.31
C PHE A 309 -14.81 13.02 13.85
N ILE A 310 -14.97 13.35 15.13
CA ILE A 310 -16.27 13.56 15.76
C ILE A 310 -16.37 15.01 16.19
N PHE A 311 -17.37 15.71 15.67
CA PHE A 311 -17.67 17.10 15.95
C PHE A 311 -19.02 17.22 16.64
N PHE A 312 -19.18 18.25 17.47
CA PHE A 312 -20.41 18.52 18.19
C PHE A 312 -21.02 19.82 17.73
N VAL A 313 -22.35 19.84 17.58
CA VAL A 313 -23.11 21.02 17.19
C VAL A 313 -24.23 21.30 18.17
N ASP A 314 -24.64 22.59 18.27
CA ASP A 314 -25.80 23.03 18.99
C ASP A 314 -27.11 22.84 18.16
N ASP A 315 -28.25 23.25 18.70
CA ASP A 315 -29.54 23.16 18.04
C ASP A 315 -29.71 24.02 16.79
N ARG A 316 -28.81 24.98 16.59
CA ARG A 316 -28.76 25.84 15.41
C ARG A 316 -27.74 25.36 14.39
N LEU A 317 -27.18 24.20 14.63
CA LEU A 317 -26.09 23.58 13.85
C LEU A 317 -24.79 24.42 13.85
N ASN A 318 -24.56 25.22 14.89
CA ASN A 318 -23.27 25.86 15.09
C ASN A 318 -22.29 24.86 15.72
N TRP A 319 -21.07 24.84 15.23
CA TRP A 319 -20.01 23.99 15.75
C TRP A 319 -19.60 24.41 17.18
N LEU A 320 -19.54 23.42 18.07
CA LEU A 320 -19.04 23.56 19.43
C LEU A 320 -17.57 23.14 19.45
N ASN A 321 -16.67 24.08 19.26
CA ASN A 321 -15.24 23.83 19.04
C ASN A 321 -14.44 23.42 20.29
N ALA A 322 -15.08 23.35 21.47
CA ALA A 322 -14.38 23.04 22.71
C ALA A 322 -13.80 21.61 22.80
N ASN A 323 -14.46 20.65 22.14
CA ASN A 323 -14.06 19.25 22.14
C ASN A 323 -14.20 18.64 20.77
N ILE A 324 -13.19 17.89 20.35
CA ILE A 324 -13.18 17.07 19.13
C ILE A 324 -12.64 15.71 19.50
N TYR A 325 -13.14 14.64 18.90
CA TYR A 325 -12.51 13.34 18.99
C TYR A 325 -11.88 12.99 17.64
N ILE A 326 -10.65 12.57 17.68
CA ILE A 326 -9.88 12.13 16.49
C ILE A 326 -9.33 10.74 16.81
N ASN A 327 -9.72 9.73 16.03
CA ASN A 327 -9.33 8.34 16.24
C ASN A 327 -9.48 7.87 17.70
N SER A 328 -10.63 8.17 18.32
CA SER A 328 -10.97 7.90 19.72
C SER A 328 -10.23 8.76 20.78
N TRP A 329 -9.31 9.62 20.39
CA TRP A 329 -8.64 10.55 21.30
C TRP A 329 -9.44 11.84 21.43
N ARG A 330 -9.72 12.24 22.66
CA ARG A 330 -10.32 13.54 22.95
C ARG A 330 -9.27 14.65 22.80
N VAL A 331 -9.52 15.58 21.92
CA VAL A 331 -8.70 16.79 21.72
C VAL A 331 -9.48 18.00 22.28
N VAL A 332 -8.85 18.74 23.16
CA VAL A 332 -9.38 20.01 23.70
C VAL A 332 -8.64 21.14 23.01
N LEU A 333 -9.33 21.90 22.17
CA LEU A 333 -8.75 23.07 21.54
C LEU A 333 -8.66 24.17 22.59
N GLN A 334 -7.45 24.58 22.95
CA GLN A 334 -7.22 25.75 23.76
C GLN A 334 -7.35 26.99 22.86
N ASN A 335 -8.29 27.87 23.14
CA ASN A 335 -8.31 29.19 22.54
C ASN A 335 -7.06 29.92 23.01
N THR A 336 -6.02 29.94 22.20
CA THR A 336 -4.95 30.92 22.33
C THR A 336 -5.55 32.22 21.78
N GLU A 337 -6.07 33.06 22.64
CA GLU A 337 -6.29 34.44 22.30
C GLU A 337 -4.89 35.03 21.94
N MET A 338 -4.70 35.34 20.65
CA MET A 338 -3.63 36.22 20.17
C MET A 338 -4.21 37.57 19.87
#